data_1ee3d1c0c23baec0d16f93e5863c20d6
#
_entry.id   1ee3d1c0c23baec0d16f93e5863c20d6
#
_cell.length_a   1.000
_cell.length_b   1.000
_cell.length_c   1.000
_cell.angle_alpha   90.00
_cell.angle_beta   90.00
_cell.angle_gamma   90.00
#
_symmetry.space_group_name_H-M   'P 1'
#
loop_
_entity.id
_entity.type
_entity.pdbx_description
1 polymer ?
#
loop_
_entity_poly.entity_id
_entity_poly.type
_entity_poly.pdbx_seq_one_letter_code
_entity_poly.pdbx_strand_id
1 'polypeptide(L)'
;KLGIPTMVSRMIDNGIVLNDRAYIYKMGAAILAVAIAGGIGNVLLAYCSSQVSTRITRDIRNDIFRKAQEFSHTEYNKFGISSMITRTTNDAFILMQFINIILRTALLTPIMIIISMFMVIRTSVTLSMVIGGCVPVICLGVYLVARTSNPISTRQQKGLDRLNRITRENLTGVRVIRAFCKDEYETERFSDANEDYAKNARKLFKLM
;
A
#
# COMPACT_ATOMS: atom_id res chain seq x y z
N LYS A 1 -18.92 8.18 8.32
CA LYS A 1 -19.20 8.23 6.85
C LYS A 1 -20.39 7.37 6.45
N LEU A 2 -20.57 6.18 7.04
CA LEU A 2 -21.66 5.25 6.69
C LEU A 2 -23.07 5.74 7.11
N GLY A 3 -23.17 6.63 8.08
CA GLY A 3 -24.46 7.20 8.50
C GLY A 3 -25.05 8.23 7.54
N ILE A 4 -24.23 8.85 6.68
CA ILE A 4 -24.67 9.90 5.76
C ILE A 4 -25.72 9.37 4.76
N PRO A 5 -25.53 8.22 4.07
CA PRO A 5 -26.55 7.69 3.15
C PRO A 5 -27.90 7.44 3.82
N THR A 6 -27.89 6.95 5.06
CA THR A 6 -29.13 6.69 5.82
C THR A 6 -29.86 7.99 6.19
N MET A 7 -29.11 9.04 6.52
CA MET A 7 -29.67 10.34 6.78
C MET A 7 -30.23 11.02 5.52
N VAL A 8 -29.54 10.83 4.38
CA VAL A 8 -30.02 11.31 3.07
C VAL A 8 -31.32 10.59 2.67
N SER A 9 -31.42 9.25 2.83
CA SER A 9 -32.66 8.52 2.58
C SER A 9 -33.82 9.09 3.41
N ARG A 10 -33.63 9.28 4.72
CA ARG A 10 -34.65 9.88 5.60
C ARG A 10 -35.03 11.30 5.21
N MET A 11 -34.07 12.09 4.73
CA MET A 11 -34.33 13.44 4.24
C MET A 11 -35.18 13.44 2.98
N ILE A 12 -34.96 12.46 2.09
CA ILE A 12 -35.77 12.27 0.89
C ILE A 12 -37.17 11.84 1.27
N ASP A 13 -37.32 10.75 2.07
CA ASP A 13 -38.59 10.13 2.40
C ASP A 13 -39.50 11.07 3.21
N ASN A 14 -38.98 11.75 4.22
CA ASN A 14 -39.75 12.56 5.16
C ASN A 14 -39.68 14.08 4.87
N GLY A 15 -38.69 14.52 4.12
CA GLY A 15 -38.55 15.95 3.80
C GLY A 15 -39.08 16.30 2.42
N ILE A 16 -38.55 15.64 1.39
CA ILE A 16 -38.86 15.99 -0.01
C ILE A 16 -40.27 15.47 -0.38
N VAL A 17 -40.56 14.21 -0.04
CA VAL A 17 -41.87 13.60 -0.36
C VAL A 17 -43.01 14.30 0.36
N LEU A 18 -42.84 14.73 1.61
CA LEU A 18 -43.84 15.43 2.42
C LEU A 18 -43.75 16.98 2.26
N ASN A 19 -42.86 17.51 1.43
CA ASN A 19 -42.61 18.93 1.18
C ASN A 19 -42.40 19.77 2.46
N ASP A 20 -41.79 19.13 3.50
CA ASP A 20 -41.45 19.79 4.76
C ASP A 20 -40.05 20.44 4.68
N ARG A 21 -40.03 21.73 4.38
CA ARG A 21 -38.80 22.52 4.27
C ARG A 21 -38.00 22.58 5.59
N ALA A 22 -38.69 22.67 6.72
CA ALA A 22 -38.03 22.75 8.02
C ALA A 22 -37.29 21.45 8.35
N TYR A 23 -37.85 20.30 8.01
CA TYR A 23 -37.21 18.98 8.16
C TYR A 23 -35.95 18.85 7.24
N ILE A 24 -36.05 19.33 6.00
CA ILE A 24 -34.93 19.33 5.06
C ILE A 24 -33.76 20.14 5.61
N TYR A 25 -33.99 21.35 6.13
CA TYR A 25 -32.92 22.18 6.71
C TYR A 25 -32.29 21.54 7.96
N LYS A 26 -33.10 20.97 8.85
CA LYS A 26 -32.61 20.27 10.06
C LYS A 26 -31.74 19.07 9.68
N MET A 27 -32.20 18.26 8.73
CA MET A 27 -31.49 17.07 8.29
C MET A 27 -30.22 17.44 7.52
N GLY A 28 -30.26 18.49 6.70
CA GLY A 28 -29.09 19.03 6.01
C GLY A 28 -28.01 19.50 7.00
N ALA A 29 -28.41 20.24 8.03
CA ALA A 29 -27.50 20.67 9.10
C ALA A 29 -26.90 19.48 9.87
N ALA A 30 -27.70 18.46 10.17
CA ALA A 30 -27.23 17.25 10.83
C ALA A 30 -26.22 16.47 9.96
N ILE A 31 -26.48 16.32 8.66
CA ILE A 31 -25.54 15.71 7.71
C ILE A 31 -24.22 16.47 7.68
N LEU A 32 -24.27 17.81 7.63
CA LEU A 32 -23.10 18.67 7.65
C LEU A 32 -22.29 18.49 8.94
N ALA A 33 -22.97 18.45 10.09
CA ALA A 33 -22.34 18.23 11.39
C ALA A 33 -21.62 16.87 11.47
N VAL A 34 -22.27 15.79 10.99
CA VAL A 34 -21.69 14.44 10.92
C VAL A 34 -20.51 14.40 9.95
N ALA A 35 -20.58 15.09 8.81
CA ALA A 35 -19.49 15.18 7.86
C ALA A 35 -18.26 15.89 8.46
N ILE A 36 -18.47 17.01 9.15
CA ILE A 36 -17.40 17.75 9.84
C ILE A 36 -16.80 16.90 10.96
N ALA A 37 -17.63 16.28 11.81
CA ALA A 37 -17.17 15.38 12.87
C ALA A 37 -16.35 14.21 12.32
N GLY A 38 -16.80 13.61 11.21
CA GLY A 38 -16.06 12.56 10.51
C GLY A 38 -14.72 13.03 9.91
N GLY A 39 -14.66 14.29 9.42
CA GLY A 39 -13.44 14.93 8.97
C GLY A 39 -12.44 15.13 10.11
N ILE A 40 -12.89 15.68 11.23
CA ILE A 40 -12.07 15.88 12.43
C ILE A 40 -11.54 14.53 12.94
N GLY A 41 -12.42 13.51 13.03
CA GLY A 41 -12.00 12.16 13.43
C GLY A 41 -10.93 11.55 12.53
N ASN A 42 -11.00 11.78 11.21
CA ASN A 42 -9.99 11.31 10.27
C ASN A 42 -8.64 12.03 10.44
N VAL A 43 -8.66 13.34 10.73
CA VAL A 43 -7.45 14.12 11.03
C VAL A 43 -6.81 13.65 12.34
N LEU A 44 -7.60 13.45 13.38
CA LEU A 44 -7.13 12.91 14.66
C LEU A 44 -6.50 11.52 14.50
N LEU A 45 -7.15 10.63 13.75
CA LEU A 45 -6.61 9.31 13.47
C LEU A 45 -5.26 9.39 12.74
N ALA A 46 -5.16 10.24 11.71
CA ALA A 46 -3.93 10.44 10.97
C ALA A 46 -2.80 10.99 11.87
N TYR A 47 -3.13 11.92 12.75
CA TYR A 47 -2.19 12.47 13.73
C TYR A 47 -1.71 11.41 14.73
N CYS A 48 -2.63 10.67 15.37
CA CYS A 48 -2.28 9.61 16.31
C CYS A 48 -1.44 8.50 15.64
N SER A 49 -1.85 8.05 14.45
CA SER A 49 -1.13 7.05 13.68
C SER A 49 0.30 7.50 13.33
N SER A 50 0.46 8.75 12.91
CA SER A 50 1.77 9.34 12.63
C SER A 50 2.64 9.42 13.88
N GLN A 51 2.10 9.85 15.02
CA GLN A 51 2.82 9.93 16.29
C GLN A 51 3.30 8.54 16.76
N VAL A 52 2.43 7.54 16.69
CA VAL A 52 2.77 6.17 17.10
C VAL A 52 3.85 5.58 16.19
N SER A 53 3.67 5.68 14.86
CA SER A 53 4.64 5.13 13.91
C SER A 53 6.02 5.80 14.02
N THR A 54 6.06 7.11 14.24
CA THR A 54 7.32 7.86 14.42
C THR A 54 8.01 7.47 15.72
N ARG A 55 7.27 7.31 16.84
CA ARG A 55 7.85 6.88 18.12
C ARG A 55 8.43 5.48 18.04
N ILE A 56 7.68 4.52 17.49
CA ILE A 56 8.17 3.15 17.28
C ILE A 56 9.45 3.15 16.44
N THR A 57 9.46 3.92 15.35
CA THR A 57 10.62 3.99 14.46
C THR A 57 11.83 4.63 15.13
N ARG A 58 11.61 5.66 15.95
CA ARG A 58 12.68 6.25 16.77
C ARG A 58 13.29 5.22 17.69
N ASP A 59 12.46 4.45 18.38
CA ASP A 59 12.94 3.45 19.34
C ASP A 59 13.69 2.32 18.63
N ILE A 60 13.19 1.85 17.47
CA ILE A 60 13.89 0.88 16.61
C ILE A 60 15.25 1.42 16.15
N ARG A 61 15.33 2.69 15.70
CA ARG A 61 16.61 3.30 15.31
C ARG A 61 17.61 3.36 16.47
N ASN A 62 17.14 3.72 17.67
CA ASN A 62 17.97 3.74 18.85
C ASN A 62 18.48 2.35 19.21
N ASP A 63 17.62 1.32 19.10
CA ASP A 63 18.02 -0.06 19.38
C ASP A 63 19.01 -0.60 18.35
N ILE A 64 18.80 -0.30 17.06
CA ILE A 64 19.77 -0.65 16.00
C ILE A 64 21.11 0.03 16.27
N PHE A 65 21.10 1.31 16.59
CA PHE A 65 22.33 2.06 16.86
C PHE A 65 23.05 1.53 18.10
N ARG A 66 22.33 1.29 19.19
CA ARG A 66 22.88 0.69 20.42
C ARG A 66 23.49 -0.69 20.13
N LYS A 67 22.75 -1.54 19.38
CA LYS A 67 23.25 -2.86 19.02
C LYS A 67 24.48 -2.81 18.14
N ALA A 68 24.53 -1.85 17.21
CA ALA A 68 25.70 -1.62 16.37
C ALA A 68 26.96 -1.25 17.20
N GLN A 69 26.80 -0.51 18.29
CA GLN A 69 27.92 -0.17 19.18
C GLN A 69 28.49 -1.38 19.96
N GLU A 70 27.66 -2.42 20.14
CA GLU A 70 28.08 -3.67 20.80
C GLU A 70 28.75 -4.66 19.85
N PHE A 71 28.77 -4.40 18.53
CA PHE A 71 29.31 -5.32 17.54
C PHE A 71 30.84 -5.46 17.67
N SER A 72 31.29 -6.70 17.61
CA SER A 72 32.71 -7.03 17.45
C SER A 72 33.21 -6.64 16.05
N HIS A 73 34.53 -6.51 15.89
CA HIS A 73 35.15 -6.21 14.61
C HIS A 73 34.78 -7.24 13.50
N THR A 74 34.63 -8.49 13.88
CA THR A 74 34.21 -9.58 12.97
C THR A 74 32.78 -9.39 12.46
N GLU A 75 31.87 -8.97 13.34
CA GLU A 75 30.47 -8.70 12.99
C GLU A 75 30.35 -7.47 12.09
N TYR A 76 31.12 -6.42 12.35
CA TYR A 76 31.20 -5.25 11.48
C TYR A 76 31.62 -5.62 10.06
N ASN A 77 32.64 -6.47 9.93
CA ASN A 77 33.12 -6.92 8.62
C ASN A 77 32.08 -7.79 7.90
N LYS A 78 31.26 -8.55 8.64
CA LYS A 78 30.20 -9.41 8.08
C LYS A 78 29.02 -8.60 7.56
N PHE A 79 28.57 -7.60 8.29
CA PHE A 79 27.39 -6.79 7.92
C PHE A 79 27.75 -5.62 6.99
N GLY A 80 28.92 -5.05 7.14
CA GLY A 80 29.36 -3.86 6.41
C GLY A 80 28.73 -2.55 6.90
N ILE A 81 29.51 -1.49 6.94
CA ILE A 81 29.08 -0.16 7.42
C ILE A 81 27.93 0.38 6.57
N SER A 82 28.01 0.24 5.24
CA SER A 82 26.97 0.70 4.32
C SER A 82 25.61 0.05 4.59
N SER A 83 25.59 -1.26 4.91
CA SER A 83 24.35 -1.97 5.26
C SER A 83 23.74 -1.45 6.57
N MET A 84 24.57 -1.15 7.57
CA MET A 84 24.10 -0.60 8.84
C MET A 84 23.50 0.79 8.68
N ILE A 85 24.10 1.64 7.86
CA ILE A 85 23.58 2.96 7.51
C ILE A 85 22.22 2.80 6.82
N THR A 86 22.10 1.93 5.82
CA THR A 86 20.85 1.69 5.09
C THR A 86 19.74 1.22 6.00
N ARG A 87 20.02 0.28 6.92
CA ARG A 87 19.04 -0.23 7.90
C ARG A 87 18.55 0.85 8.86
N THR A 88 19.46 1.69 9.35
CA THR A 88 19.11 2.75 10.30
C THR A 88 18.35 3.89 9.64
N THR A 89 18.56 4.15 8.34
CA THR A 89 17.95 5.25 7.60
C THR A 89 16.75 4.77 6.77
N ASN A 90 17.02 4.11 5.65
CA ASN A 90 16.01 3.77 4.65
C ASN A 90 15.06 2.66 5.12
N ASP A 91 15.58 1.56 5.66
CA ASP A 91 14.73 0.44 6.10
C ASP A 91 13.84 0.85 7.27
N ALA A 92 14.39 1.62 8.21
CA ALA A 92 13.61 2.18 9.32
C ALA A 92 12.53 3.16 8.82
N PHE A 93 12.78 3.91 7.73
CA PHE A 93 11.77 4.78 7.13
C PHE A 93 10.65 3.99 6.44
N ILE A 94 11.00 2.94 5.69
CA ILE A 94 10.04 2.03 5.07
C ILE A 94 9.17 1.37 6.15
N LEU A 95 9.77 0.93 7.26
CA LEU A 95 9.07 0.36 8.39
C LEU A 95 8.08 1.35 9.02
N MET A 96 8.48 2.63 9.16
CA MET A 96 7.60 3.70 9.63
C MET A 96 6.36 3.86 8.73
N GLN A 97 6.56 3.89 7.43
CA GLN A 97 5.45 3.98 6.47
C GLN A 97 4.53 2.76 6.57
N PHE A 98 5.09 1.57 6.67
CA PHE A 98 4.34 0.32 6.79
C PHE A 98 3.48 0.30 8.07
N ILE A 99 4.05 0.66 9.22
CA ILE A 99 3.32 0.77 10.49
C ILE A 99 2.19 1.80 10.38
N ASN A 100 2.46 2.97 9.77
CA ASN A 100 1.46 4.01 9.58
C ASN A 100 0.28 3.52 8.72
N ILE A 101 0.56 2.82 7.62
CA ILE A 101 -0.47 2.24 6.75
C ILE A 101 -1.29 1.18 7.51
N ILE A 102 -0.64 0.29 8.26
CA ILE A 102 -1.33 -0.74 9.06
C ILE A 102 -2.26 -0.08 10.08
N LEU A 103 -1.76 0.84 10.88
CA LEU A 103 -2.55 1.51 11.91
C LEU A 103 -3.76 2.25 11.33
N ARG A 104 -3.57 2.90 10.18
CA ARG A 104 -4.62 3.69 9.53
C ARG A 104 -5.62 2.84 8.76
N THR A 105 -5.16 1.81 8.07
CA THR A 105 -6.00 1.04 7.13
C THR A 105 -6.50 -0.26 7.76
N ALA A 106 -5.60 -1.05 8.36
CA ALA A 106 -5.94 -2.36 8.88
C ALA A 106 -6.88 -2.30 10.10
N LEU A 107 -6.84 -1.21 10.85
CA LEU A 107 -7.74 -1.02 12.01
C LEU A 107 -9.14 -0.54 11.57
N LEU A 108 -9.20 0.38 10.61
CA LEU A 108 -10.48 0.94 10.15
C LEU A 108 -11.25 0.02 9.21
N THR A 109 -10.56 -0.72 8.35
CA THR A 109 -11.21 -1.53 7.31
C THR A 109 -12.13 -2.61 7.88
N PRO A 110 -11.72 -3.44 8.87
CA PRO A 110 -12.61 -4.45 9.45
C PRO A 110 -13.84 -3.83 10.13
N ILE A 111 -13.64 -2.73 10.87
CA ILE A 111 -14.72 -2.03 11.54
C ILE A 111 -15.74 -1.51 10.52
N MET A 112 -15.26 -0.92 9.41
CA MET A 112 -16.12 -0.43 8.33
C MET A 112 -16.90 -1.57 7.67
N ILE A 113 -16.25 -2.73 7.44
CA ILE A 113 -16.92 -3.91 6.86
C ILE A 113 -18.03 -4.40 7.79
N ILE A 114 -17.77 -4.56 9.08
CA ILE A 114 -18.74 -5.04 10.07
C ILE A 114 -19.94 -4.08 10.15
N ILE A 115 -19.69 -2.78 10.27
CA ILE A 115 -20.76 -1.78 10.36
C ILE A 115 -21.57 -1.73 9.06
N SER A 116 -20.90 -1.79 7.89
CA SER A 116 -21.60 -1.80 6.59
C SER A 116 -22.46 -3.03 6.45
N MET A 117 -21.96 -4.20 6.81
CA MET A 117 -22.71 -5.45 6.75
C MET A 117 -23.94 -5.39 7.65
N PHE A 118 -23.80 -4.90 8.88
CA PHE A 118 -24.92 -4.72 9.80
C PHE A 118 -25.99 -3.75 9.26
N MET A 119 -25.57 -2.62 8.67
CA MET A 119 -26.50 -1.65 8.08
C MET A 119 -27.26 -2.23 6.89
N VAL A 120 -26.60 -2.97 6.02
CA VAL A 120 -27.23 -3.58 4.83
C VAL A 120 -28.28 -4.62 5.24
N ILE A 121 -27.96 -5.48 6.22
CA ILE A 121 -28.90 -6.48 6.75
C ILE A 121 -30.15 -5.80 7.31
N ARG A 122 -29.99 -4.66 8.00
CA ARG A 122 -31.13 -3.91 8.54
C ARG A 122 -31.98 -3.20 7.49
N THR A 123 -31.38 -2.86 6.34
CA THR A 123 -32.11 -2.11 5.28
C THR A 123 -32.89 -3.02 4.37
N SER A 124 -32.34 -4.15 3.95
CA SER A 124 -33.01 -5.12 3.08
C SER A 124 -32.31 -6.47 3.11
N VAL A 125 -33.04 -7.51 3.50
CA VAL A 125 -32.52 -8.89 3.53
C VAL A 125 -32.18 -9.38 2.12
N THR A 126 -32.96 -9.01 1.12
CA THR A 126 -32.70 -9.39 -0.28
C THR A 126 -31.41 -8.79 -0.79
N LEU A 127 -31.14 -7.51 -0.49
CA LEU A 127 -29.89 -6.84 -0.87
C LEU A 127 -28.69 -7.44 -0.14
N SER A 128 -28.87 -7.86 1.11
CA SER A 128 -27.84 -8.53 1.92
C SER A 128 -27.40 -9.86 1.32
N MET A 129 -28.35 -10.65 0.77
CA MET A 129 -28.03 -11.92 0.10
C MET A 129 -27.17 -11.68 -1.18
N VAL A 130 -27.50 -10.64 -1.96
CA VAL A 130 -26.72 -10.29 -3.15
C VAL A 130 -25.29 -9.88 -2.77
N ILE A 131 -25.15 -9.00 -1.78
CA ILE A 131 -23.82 -8.54 -1.32
C ILE A 131 -23.05 -9.70 -0.68
N GLY A 132 -23.72 -10.53 0.14
CA GLY A 132 -23.15 -11.73 0.75
C GLY A 132 -22.64 -12.74 -0.28
N GLY A 133 -23.28 -12.84 -1.44
CA GLY A 133 -22.81 -13.65 -2.57
C GLY A 133 -21.64 -13.00 -3.35
N CYS A 134 -21.64 -11.68 -3.50
CA CYS A 134 -20.60 -10.96 -4.23
C CYS A 134 -19.26 -10.95 -3.46
N VAL A 135 -19.29 -10.81 -2.13
CA VAL A 135 -18.05 -10.72 -1.32
C VAL A 135 -17.15 -11.95 -1.47
N PRO A 136 -17.63 -13.21 -1.36
CA PRO A 136 -16.79 -14.39 -1.59
C PRO A 136 -16.24 -14.45 -3.01
N VAL A 137 -17.01 -14.06 -4.01
CA VAL A 137 -16.57 -14.03 -5.42
C VAL A 137 -15.43 -13.03 -5.60
N ILE A 138 -15.54 -11.83 -5.03
CA ILE A 138 -14.48 -10.82 -5.05
C ILE A 138 -13.23 -11.33 -4.31
N CYS A 139 -13.40 -11.92 -3.13
CA CYS A 139 -12.28 -12.49 -2.36
C CYS A 139 -11.56 -13.60 -3.13
N LEU A 140 -12.32 -14.48 -3.80
CA LEU A 140 -11.75 -15.51 -4.66
C LEU A 140 -11.00 -14.91 -5.85
N GLY A 141 -11.58 -13.89 -6.51
CA GLY A 141 -10.93 -13.17 -7.60
C GLY A 141 -9.60 -12.54 -7.17
N VAL A 142 -9.59 -11.82 -6.04
CA VAL A 142 -8.37 -11.21 -5.47
C VAL A 142 -7.34 -12.29 -5.13
N TYR A 143 -7.76 -13.41 -4.52
CA TYR A 143 -6.87 -14.51 -4.20
C TYR A 143 -6.22 -15.13 -5.46
N LEU A 144 -7.00 -15.38 -6.51
CA LEU A 144 -6.51 -15.91 -7.78
C LEU A 144 -5.52 -14.96 -8.47
N VAL A 145 -5.85 -13.66 -8.51
CA VAL A 145 -4.96 -12.63 -9.06
C VAL A 145 -3.66 -12.56 -8.25
N ALA A 146 -3.73 -12.50 -6.93
CA ALA A 146 -2.56 -12.46 -6.06
C ALA A 146 -1.66 -13.70 -6.26
N ARG A 147 -2.25 -14.88 -6.32
CA ARG A 147 -1.52 -16.14 -6.54
C ARG A 147 -0.83 -16.18 -7.92
N THR A 148 -1.50 -15.67 -8.96
CA THR A 148 -0.96 -15.65 -10.32
C THR A 148 0.07 -14.54 -10.53
N SER A 149 -0.10 -13.39 -9.87
CA SER A 149 0.83 -12.25 -9.95
C SER A 149 2.16 -12.53 -9.26
N ASN A 150 2.18 -13.32 -8.19
CA ASN A 150 3.37 -13.54 -7.37
C ASN A 150 4.56 -14.13 -8.16
N PRO A 151 4.43 -15.21 -8.97
CA PRO A 151 5.53 -15.73 -9.78
C PRO A 151 5.96 -14.77 -10.89
N ILE A 152 5.05 -13.96 -11.43
CA ILE A 152 5.37 -12.97 -12.48
C ILE A 152 6.16 -11.81 -11.87
N SER A 153 5.76 -11.32 -10.70
CA SER A 153 6.48 -10.29 -9.96
C SER A 153 7.91 -10.73 -9.61
N THR A 154 8.08 -11.99 -9.17
CA THR A 154 9.41 -12.55 -8.90
C THR A 154 10.29 -12.62 -10.16
N ARG A 155 9.71 -12.96 -11.31
CA ARG A 155 10.45 -12.96 -12.60
C ARG A 155 10.82 -11.54 -13.03
N GLN A 156 9.94 -10.58 -12.83
CA GLN A 156 10.22 -9.18 -13.10
C GLN A 156 11.38 -8.66 -12.25
N GLN A 157 11.40 -8.99 -10.94
CA GLN A 157 12.49 -8.63 -10.05
C GLN A 157 13.83 -9.22 -10.52
N LYS A 158 13.85 -10.51 -10.87
CA LYS A 158 15.06 -11.15 -11.44
C LYS A 158 15.51 -10.50 -12.75
N GLY A 159 14.58 -10.05 -13.59
CA GLY A 159 14.89 -9.29 -14.80
C GLY A 159 15.57 -7.95 -14.48
N LEU A 160 15.06 -7.21 -13.49
CA LEU A 160 15.65 -5.97 -13.03
C LEU A 160 17.07 -6.19 -12.46
N ASP A 161 17.25 -7.25 -11.66
CA ASP A 161 18.56 -7.61 -11.11
C ASP A 161 19.58 -7.96 -12.24
N ARG A 162 19.11 -8.63 -13.30
CA ARG A 162 19.94 -8.90 -14.50
C ARG A 162 20.34 -7.63 -15.21
N LEU A 163 19.42 -6.69 -15.41
CA LEU A 163 19.73 -5.37 -16.02
C LEU A 163 20.74 -4.59 -15.18
N ASN A 164 20.53 -4.50 -13.87
CA ASN A 164 21.44 -3.83 -12.96
C ASN A 164 22.84 -4.45 -12.98
N ARG A 165 22.92 -5.77 -13.07
CA ARG A 165 24.20 -6.48 -13.19
C ARG A 165 24.91 -6.15 -14.50
N ILE A 166 24.23 -6.22 -15.65
CA ILE A 166 24.78 -5.90 -16.96
C ILE A 166 25.28 -4.45 -16.98
N THR A 167 24.47 -3.51 -16.46
CA THR A 167 24.86 -2.09 -16.38
C THR A 167 26.11 -1.90 -15.52
N ARG A 168 26.19 -2.56 -14.38
CA ARG A 168 27.37 -2.50 -13.50
C ARG A 168 28.60 -3.09 -14.16
N GLU A 169 28.49 -4.24 -14.82
CA GLU A 169 29.57 -4.88 -15.57
C GLU A 169 30.09 -3.95 -16.68
N ASN A 170 29.19 -3.32 -17.44
CA ASN A 170 29.51 -2.37 -18.48
C ASN A 170 30.24 -1.14 -17.95
N LEU A 171 29.72 -0.51 -16.87
CA LEU A 171 30.34 0.67 -16.28
C LEU A 171 31.73 0.37 -15.71
N THR A 172 31.90 -0.80 -15.08
CA THR A 172 33.20 -1.20 -14.51
C THR A 172 34.19 -1.62 -15.58
N GLY A 173 33.70 -2.32 -16.63
CA GLY A 173 34.52 -2.89 -17.70
C GLY A 173 34.63 -2.03 -18.95
N VAL A 174 34.18 -0.78 -18.95
CA VAL A 174 34.08 0.08 -20.15
C VAL A 174 35.39 0.20 -20.94
N ARG A 175 36.55 0.22 -20.25
CA ARG A 175 37.86 0.28 -20.90
C ARG A 175 38.17 -1.00 -21.68
N VAL A 176 37.81 -2.14 -21.12
CA VAL A 176 38.02 -3.45 -21.74
C VAL A 176 37.09 -3.60 -22.95
N ILE A 177 35.83 -3.25 -22.80
CA ILE A 177 34.81 -3.33 -23.86
C ILE A 177 35.26 -2.50 -25.07
N ARG A 178 35.75 -1.27 -24.85
CA ARG A 178 36.26 -0.41 -25.90
C ARG A 178 37.56 -0.92 -26.52
N ALA A 179 38.48 -1.46 -25.70
CA ALA A 179 39.74 -2.02 -26.20
C ALA A 179 39.52 -3.23 -27.13
N PHE A 180 38.47 -4.01 -26.90
CA PHE A 180 38.13 -5.17 -27.72
C PHE A 180 36.99 -4.90 -28.75
N CYS A 181 36.55 -3.64 -28.91
CA CYS A 181 35.48 -3.21 -29.82
C CYS A 181 34.19 -4.08 -29.68
N LYS A 182 33.79 -4.34 -28.44
CA LYS A 182 32.63 -5.17 -28.11
C LYS A 182 31.39 -4.37 -27.71
N ASP A 183 31.30 -3.11 -28.08
CA ASP A 183 30.19 -2.21 -27.77
C ASP A 183 28.86 -2.72 -28.31
N GLU A 184 28.85 -3.27 -29.54
CA GLU A 184 27.66 -3.80 -30.19
C GLU A 184 27.13 -5.06 -29.46
N TYR A 185 28.01 -5.97 -29.07
CA TYR A 185 27.65 -7.16 -28.31
C TYR A 185 27.03 -6.83 -26.94
N GLU A 186 27.60 -5.85 -26.22
CA GLU A 186 27.06 -5.44 -24.91
C GLU A 186 25.76 -4.67 -25.06
N THR A 187 25.57 -3.93 -26.14
CA THR A 187 24.29 -3.27 -26.46
C THR A 187 23.20 -4.29 -26.75
N GLU A 188 23.49 -5.31 -27.55
CA GLU A 188 22.54 -6.40 -27.81
C GLU A 188 22.19 -7.17 -26.54
N ARG A 189 23.18 -7.53 -25.73
CA ARG A 189 23.00 -8.20 -24.44
C ARG A 189 22.12 -7.41 -23.47
N PHE A 190 22.27 -6.08 -23.44
CA PHE A 190 21.42 -5.21 -22.64
C PHE A 190 20.00 -5.12 -23.21
N SER A 191 19.87 -5.00 -24.53
CA SER A 191 18.59 -4.93 -25.25
C SER A 191 17.75 -6.18 -25.02
N ASP A 192 18.34 -7.37 -25.10
CA ASP A 192 17.67 -8.64 -24.83
C ASP A 192 17.15 -8.72 -23.39
N ALA A 193 17.99 -8.35 -22.43
CA ALA A 193 17.58 -8.33 -21.02
C ALA A 193 16.46 -7.32 -20.75
N ASN A 194 16.49 -6.17 -21.41
CA ASN A 194 15.46 -5.13 -21.31
C ASN A 194 14.14 -5.58 -21.95
N GLU A 195 14.19 -6.27 -23.08
CA GLU A 195 12.98 -6.80 -23.73
C GLU A 195 12.33 -7.89 -22.87
N ASP A 196 13.11 -8.78 -22.27
CA ASP A 196 12.61 -9.79 -21.35
C ASP A 196 11.96 -9.16 -20.10
N TYR A 197 12.57 -8.12 -19.56
CA TYR A 197 12.00 -7.35 -18.46
C TYR A 197 10.67 -6.68 -18.87
N ALA A 198 10.65 -6.02 -20.03
CA ALA A 198 9.45 -5.36 -20.56
C ALA A 198 8.30 -6.35 -20.83
N LYS A 199 8.59 -7.54 -21.36
CA LYS A 199 7.60 -8.62 -21.57
C LYS A 199 6.97 -9.05 -20.24
N ASN A 200 7.78 -9.26 -19.20
CA ASN A 200 7.29 -9.64 -17.88
C ASN A 200 6.50 -8.51 -17.20
N ALA A 201 6.95 -7.26 -17.34
CA ALA A 201 6.23 -6.10 -16.85
C ALA A 201 4.85 -5.96 -17.52
N ARG A 202 4.78 -6.09 -18.87
CA ARG A 202 3.49 -6.06 -19.59
C ARG A 202 2.53 -7.17 -19.14
N LYS A 203 3.05 -8.39 -18.87
CA LYS A 203 2.22 -9.49 -18.35
C LYS A 203 1.66 -9.18 -16.98
N LEU A 204 2.46 -8.58 -16.09
CA LEU A 204 2.02 -8.19 -14.75
C LEU A 204 0.92 -7.10 -14.81
N PHE A 205 1.13 -6.05 -15.61
CA PHE A 205 0.15 -4.98 -15.78
C PHE A 205 -1.15 -5.42 -16.46
N LYS A 206 -1.12 -6.45 -17.32
CA LYS A 206 -2.35 -7.00 -17.91
C LYS A 206 -3.17 -7.85 -16.93
N LEU A 207 -2.56 -8.30 -15.85
CA LEU A 207 -3.19 -9.14 -14.84
C LEU A 207 -3.79 -8.31 -13.68
N MET A 208 -3.31 -7.09 -13.49
CA MET A 208 -3.80 -6.11 -12.53
C MET A 208 -4.90 -5.22 -13.12
#